data_339666a62bc55561fc79908e36d3b305
#
_entry.id   339666a62bc55561fc79908e36d3b305
#
_cell.length_a   1.000
_cell.length_b   1.000
_cell.length_c   1.000
_cell.angle_alpha   90.00
_cell.angle_beta   90.00
_cell.angle_gamma   90.00
#
_symmetry.space_group_name_H-M   'P 1'
#
loop_
_entity.id
_entity.type
_entity.pdbx_description
1 polymer ?
#
loop_
_entity_poly.entity_id
_entity_poly.type
_entity_poly.pdbx_seq_one_letter_code
_entity_poly.pdbx_strand_id
1 'polypeptide(L)'
;LSRAFERTYSYLQGGTRFSKSSQALRWVLGLEVQNSDLQGKIIGRNESIDNGFTNVLPSANLRYQFNQGSNVSVNYRTSTRDPSLNELQPFVDNTDPLRTYAGNPNLTPQYQHSLSADFRRFDQFTFRNVYAYANVGYNRNQIVQSRVIDAQGRQTVMPVNLGDGWNGNAGVNLTNGSLGITAHA
;
A
#
# COMPACT_ATOMS: atom_id res chain seq x y z
N LEU A 1 19.01 -23.85 20.46
CA LEU A 1 19.92 -22.69 20.60
C LEU A 1 19.17 -21.44 20.19
N SER A 2 18.78 -20.61 21.20
CA SER A 2 18.19 -19.29 20.98
C SER A 2 19.23 -18.40 20.29
N ARG A 3 19.01 -18.05 19.04
CA ARG A 3 19.86 -17.09 18.34
C ARG A 3 19.40 -15.70 18.74
N ALA A 4 20.18 -15.01 19.55
CA ALA A 4 19.93 -13.62 19.85
C ALA A 4 20.22 -12.79 18.61
N PHE A 5 19.24 -12.01 18.21
CA PHE A 5 19.26 -11.16 17.04
C PHE A 5 18.89 -9.74 17.46
N GLU A 6 19.72 -8.78 17.08
CA GLU A 6 19.49 -7.37 17.36
C GLU A 6 19.00 -6.70 16.09
N ARG A 7 17.90 -5.97 16.18
CA ARG A 7 17.26 -5.27 15.08
C ARG A 7 17.08 -3.80 15.43
N THR A 8 17.51 -2.94 14.54
CA THR A 8 17.20 -1.52 14.57
C THR A 8 16.51 -1.14 13.27
N TYR A 9 15.33 -0.56 13.38
CA TYR A 9 14.62 0.07 12.26
C TYR A 9 14.38 1.52 12.61
N SER A 10 14.90 2.42 11.81
CA SER A 10 14.67 3.84 11.93
C SER A 10 14.10 4.38 10.63
N TYR A 11 13.19 5.32 10.72
CA TYR A 11 12.74 6.05 9.55
C TYR A 11 12.59 7.53 9.87
N LEU A 12 12.90 8.35 8.87
CA LEU A 12 12.70 9.79 8.88
C LEU A 12 11.81 10.14 7.68
N GLN A 13 10.74 10.89 7.93
CA GLN A 13 9.84 11.35 6.90
C GLN A 13 9.65 12.86 7.04
N GLY A 14 9.78 13.56 5.93
CA GLY A 14 9.58 14.99 5.87
C GLY A 14 8.97 15.39 4.53
N GLY A 15 8.26 16.50 4.50
CA GLY A 15 7.63 16.91 3.26
C GLY A 15 7.00 18.28 3.30
N THR A 16 6.40 18.64 2.19
CA THR A 16 5.69 19.91 2.00
C THR A 16 4.27 19.66 1.53
N ARG A 17 3.37 20.56 1.91
CA ARG A 17 1.97 20.49 1.51
C ARG A 17 1.49 21.86 1.06
N PHE A 18 0.91 21.90 -0.13
CA PHE A 18 0.29 23.09 -0.69
C PHE A 18 -1.23 22.88 -0.73
N SER A 19 -1.97 23.88 -0.32
CA SER A 19 -3.43 23.80 -0.32
C SER A 19 -4.06 25.10 -0.71
N LYS A 20 -5.21 25.02 -1.38
CA LYS A 20 -6.08 26.15 -1.66
C LYS A 20 -7.52 25.73 -1.40
N SER A 21 -8.27 26.61 -0.78
CA SER A 21 -9.69 26.41 -0.52
C SER A 21 -10.46 27.64 -0.98
N SER A 22 -11.52 27.40 -1.75
CA SER A 22 -12.54 28.38 -2.12
C SER A 22 -13.92 27.80 -1.81
N GLN A 23 -14.99 28.54 -2.10
CA GLN A 23 -16.36 28.06 -1.85
C GLN A 23 -16.69 26.76 -2.56
N ALA A 24 -16.27 26.61 -3.82
CA ALA A 24 -16.60 25.44 -4.64
C ALA A 24 -15.44 24.44 -4.75
N LEU A 25 -14.19 24.88 -4.63
CA LEU A 25 -13.01 24.06 -4.92
C LEU A 25 -12.04 24.06 -3.74
N ARG A 26 -11.70 22.87 -3.28
CA ARG A 26 -10.61 22.64 -2.33
C ARG A 26 -9.64 21.62 -2.92
N TRP A 27 -8.36 21.96 -2.91
CA TRP A 27 -7.33 21.02 -3.27
C TRP A 27 -6.14 21.08 -2.30
N VAL A 28 -5.48 19.95 -2.17
CA VAL A 28 -4.27 19.76 -1.38
C VAL A 28 -3.31 18.92 -2.20
N LEU A 29 -2.09 19.38 -2.38
CA LEU A 29 -0.99 18.64 -2.99
C LEU A 29 0.09 18.45 -1.94
N GLY A 30 0.57 17.24 -1.76
CA GLY A 30 1.63 16.89 -0.83
C GLY A 30 2.78 16.18 -1.56
N LEU A 31 3.97 16.44 -1.10
CA LEU A 31 5.18 15.72 -1.49
C LEU A 31 5.98 15.41 -0.23
N GLU A 32 6.15 14.14 0.06
CA GLU A 32 6.90 13.67 1.22
C GLU A 32 8.08 12.81 0.75
N VAL A 33 9.19 12.92 1.45
CA VAL A 33 10.36 12.05 1.27
C VAL A 33 10.51 11.23 2.53
N GLN A 34 10.57 9.94 2.38
CA GLN A 34 10.79 8.97 3.44
C GLN A 34 12.16 8.33 3.24
N ASN A 35 13.00 8.40 4.26
CA ASN A 35 14.25 7.66 4.34
C ASN A 35 14.12 6.62 5.47
N SER A 36 14.37 5.35 5.16
CA SER A 36 14.30 4.25 6.12
C SER A 36 15.58 3.46 6.11
N ASP A 37 16.08 3.15 7.32
CA ASP A 37 17.27 2.35 7.55
C ASP A 37 16.90 1.12 8.36
N LEU A 38 17.26 -0.04 7.84
CA LEU A 38 17.05 -1.33 8.47
C LEU A 38 18.40 -2.00 8.75
N GLN A 39 18.75 -2.09 10.01
CA GLN A 39 19.96 -2.73 10.46
C GLN A 39 19.65 -4.00 11.25
N GLY A 40 20.35 -5.07 10.92
CA GLY A 40 20.23 -6.34 11.63
C GLY A 40 21.62 -6.92 11.92
N LYS A 41 21.86 -7.31 13.18
CA LYS A 41 23.10 -7.95 13.61
C LYS A 41 22.81 -9.29 14.24
N ILE A 42 23.51 -10.31 13.80
CA ILE A 42 23.42 -11.66 14.37
C ILE A 42 24.48 -11.80 15.44
N ILE A 43 24.03 -12.01 16.68
CA ILE A 43 24.95 -12.21 17.79
C ILE A 43 25.61 -13.58 17.65
N GLY A 44 26.95 -13.59 17.53
CA GLY A 44 27.74 -14.81 17.36
C GLY A 44 28.14 -15.14 15.93
N ARG A 45 27.77 -14.29 14.95
CA ARG A 45 28.31 -14.30 13.60
C ARG A 45 28.63 -12.86 13.17
N ASN A 46 29.68 -12.69 12.38
CA ASN A 46 30.08 -11.37 11.89
C ASN A 46 29.26 -10.97 10.63
N GLU A 47 27.96 -11.28 10.65
CA GLU A 47 27.03 -11.00 9.55
C GLU A 47 26.08 -9.90 9.99
N SER A 48 26.05 -8.80 9.24
CA SER A 48 25.14 -7.69 9.43
C SER A 48 24.34 -7.46 8.14
N ILE A 49 23.09 -7.08 8.29
CA ILE A 49 22.25 -6.57 7.22
C ILE A 49 22.15 -5.07 7.44
N ASP A 50 22.47 -4.30 6.41
CA ASP A 50 22.35 -2.85 6.43
C ASP A 50 21.72 -2.42 5.09
N ASN A 51 20.44 -2.04 5.14
CA ASN A 51 19.68 -1.63 3.97
C ASN A 51 18.99 -0.29 4.23
N GLY A 52 19.35 0.72 3.42
CA GLY A 52 18.71 2.02 3.40
C GLY A 52 17.85 2.20 2.16
N PHE A 53 16.66 2.78 2.36
CA PHE A 53 15.71 3.06 1.27
C PHE A 53 15.26 4.51 1.32
N THR A 54 15.25 5.17 0.16
CA THR A 54 14.71 6.52 0.02
C THR A 54 13.53 6.48 -0.94
N ASN A 55 12.38 6.95 -0.47
CA ASN A 55 11.13 6.93 -1.22
C ASN A 55 10.53 8.34 -1.28
N VAL A 56 10.00 8.70 -2.44
CA VAL A 56 9.26 9.95 -2.64
C VAL A 56 7.78 9.62 -2.72
N LEU A 57 6.97 10.25 -1.87
CA LEU A 57 5.57 9.94 -1.67
C LEU A 57 4.68 11.13 -2.03
N PRO A 58 4.31 11.31 -3.32
CA PRO A 58 3.35 12.30 -3.72
C PRO A 58 1.93 11.95 -3.25
N SER A 59 1.15 12.98 -2.95
CA SER A 59 -0.26 12.87 -2.61
C SER A 59 -1.05 14.05 -3.18
N ALA A 60 -2.31 13.81 -3.51
CA ALA A 60 -3.22 14.85 -3.99
C ALA A 60 -4.63 14.58 -3.46
N ASN A 61 -5.30 15.62 -3.02
CA ASN A 61 -6.71 15.58 -2.70
C ASN A 61 -7.42 16.74 -3.39
N LEU A 62 -8.50 16.43 -4.09
CA LEU A 62 -9.34 17.39 -4.77
C LEU A 62 -10.79 17.19 -4.33
N ARG A 63 -11.45 18.25 -3.93
CA ARG A 63 -12.90 18.27 -3.68
C ARG A 63 -13.52 19.44 -4.41
N TYR A 64 -14.51 19.14 -5.22
CA TYR A 64 -15.30 20.15 -5.92
C TYR A 64 -16.77 20.03 -5.54
N GLN A 65 -17.35 21.14 -5.16
CA GLN A 65 -18.75 21.27 -4.77
C GLN A 65 -19.52 21.99 -5.86
N PHE A 66 -20.38 21.26 -6.56
CA PHE A 66 -21.21 21.83 -7.63
C PHE A 66 -22.31 22.72 -7.06
N ASN A 67 -22.94 22.28 -5.97
CA ASN A 67 -23.98 22.96 -5.20
C ASN A 67 -24.08 22.36 -3.80
N GLN A 68 -25.03 22.82 -2.98
CA GLN A 68 -25.19 22.34 -1.60
C GLN A 68 -25.44 20.82 -1.49
N GLY A 69 -26.05 20.21 -2.52
CA GLY A 69 -26.36 18.77 -2.51
C GLY A 69 -25.43 17.92 -3.37
N SER A 70 -24.45 18.48 -4.07
CA SER A 70 -23.63 17.72 -5.03
C SER A 70 -22.16 18.04 -4.92
N ASN A 71 -21.31 16.98 -4.77
CA ASN A 71 -19.86 17.12 -4.74
C ASN A 71 -19.17 15.92 -5.38
N VAL A 72 -17.96 16.14 -5.84
CA VAL A 72 -16.99 15.11 -6.24
C VAL A 72 -15.75 15.26 -5.40
N SER A 73 -15.17 14.13 -4.99
CA SER A 73 -13.86 14.08 -4.34
C SER A 73 -12.96 13.11 -5.07
N VAL A 74 -11.70 13.47 -5.22
CA VAL A 74 -10.66 12.61 -5.77
C VAL A 74 -9.50 12.64 -4.80
N ASN A 75 -9.04 11.47 -4.40
CA ASN A 75 -7.91 11.32 -3.49
C ASN A 75 -6.88 10.38 -4.11
N TYR A 76 -5.66 10.87 -4.27
CA TYR A 76 -4.50 10.11 -4.69
C TYR A 76 -3.50 10.07 -3.56
N ARG A 77 -3.01 8.88 -3.24
CA ARG A 77 -2.02 8.64 -2.20
C ARG A 77 -1.01 7.61 -2.67
N THR A 78 0.23 7.83 -2.28
CA THR A 78 1.29 6.83 -2.38
C THR A 78 1.74 6.38 -1.01
N SER A 79 2.22 5.16 -0.92
CA SER A 79 2.82 4.58 0.27
C SER A 79 3.85 3.52 -0.13
N THR A 80 4.78 3.24 0.78
CA THR A 80 5.76 2.17 0.61
C THR A 80 5.64 1.15 1.73
N ARG A 81 6.01 -0.08 1.42
CA ARG A 81 6.25 -1.15 2.38
C ARG A 81 7.68 -1.63 2.20
N ASP A 82 8.52 -1.32 3.18
CA ASP A 82 9.89 -1.81 3.21
C ASP A 82 9.90 -3.32 3.53
N PRO A 83 10.85 -4.09 2.98
CA PRO A 83 11.02 -5.48 3.35
C PRO A 83 11.27 -5.61 4.85
N SER A 84 10.68 -6.60 5.48
CA SER A 84 10.98 -6.92 6.86
C SER A 84 12.34 -7.61 6.97
N LEU A 85 12.93 -7.56 8.15
CA LEU A 85 14.22 -8.20 8.38
C LEU A 85 14.19 -9.70 8.11
N ASN A 86 13.11 -10.39 8.50
CA ASN A 86 12.95 -11.82 8.21
C ASN A 86 12.89 -12.11 6.71
N GLU A 87 12.35 -11.17 5.92
CA GLU A 87 12.33 -11.28 4.46
C GLU A 87 13.71 -11.06 3.84
N LEU A 88 14.57 -10.25 4.48
CA LEU A 88 15.93 -9.95 4.01
C LEU A 88 16.99 -10.93 4.49
N GLN A 89 16.73 -11.69 5.56
CA GLN A 89 17.73 -12.59 6.15
C GLN A 89 18.13 -13.72 5.18
N PRO A 90 19.41 -13.86 4.80
CA PRO A 90 19.85 -14.90 3.90
C PRO A 90 19.92 -16.29 4.56
N PHE A 91 19.17 -16.49 5.64
CA PHE A 91 19.17 -17.77 6.35
C PHE A 91 18.11 -18.69 5.83
N VAL A 92 18.50 -19.94 5.78
CA VAL A 92 17.63 -21.06 5.51
C VAL A 92 17.13 -21.60 6.85
N ASP A 93 15.85 -21.41 7.13
CA ASP A 93 15.19 -22.10 8.21
C ASP A 93 14.72 -23.46 7.70
N ASN A 94 15.35 -24.52 8.19
CA ASN A 94 15.08 -25.92 7.86
C ASN A 94 14.59 -26.69 9.09
N THR A 95 13.95 -26.03 10.03
CA THR A 95 13.37 -26.66 11.23
C THR A 95 12.31 -27.69 10.83
N ASP A 96 11.59 -27.46 9.76
CA ASP A 96 10.68 -28.41 9.11
C ASP A 96 11.39 -29.03 7.89
N PRO A 97 11.64 -30.36 7.89
CA PRO A 97 12.31 -31.04 6.77
C PRO A 97 11.58 -30.94 5.43
N LEU A 98 10.26 -30.72 5.48
CA LEU A 98 9.41 -30.61 4.29
C LEU A 98 9.22 -29.17 3.82
N ARG A 99 9.55 -28.18 4.67
CA ARG A 99 9.36 -26.77 4.36
C ARG A 99 10.56 -25.95 4.80
N THR A 100 11.30 -25.48 3.86
CA THR A 100 12.45 -24.61 4.05
C THR A 100 12.06 -23.16 3.75
N TYR A 101 12.39 -22.22 4.63
CA TYR A 101 12.25 -20.79 4.37
C TYR A 101 13.64 -20.18 4.16
N ALA A 102 13.79 -19.40 3.09
CA ALA A 102 14.98 -18.63 2.81
C ALA A 102 14.58 -17.17 2.58
N GLY A 103 15.19 -16.24 3.30
CA GLY A 103 15.01 -14.82 3.02
C GLY A 103 15.79 -14.39 1.76
N ASN A 104 15.49 -13.19 1.29
CA ASN A 104 16.08 -12.62 0.07
C ASN A 104 16.64 -11.22 0.36
N PRO A 105 17.96 -11.05 0.46
CA PRO A 105 18.59 -9.76 0.73
C PRO A 105 18.45 -8.74 -0.42
N ASN A 106 18.06 -9.18 -1.61
CA ASN A 106 17.91 -8.32 -2.79
C ASN A 106 16.48 -7.72 -2.93
N LEU A 107 15.63 -7.87 -1.92
CA LEU A 107 14.31 -7.27 -1.95
C LEU A 107 14.39 -5.74 -1.95
N THR A 108 13.55 -5.16 -2.77
CA THR A 108 13.30 -3.71 -2.80
C THR A 108 11.94 -3.39 -2.19
N PRO A 109 11.74 -2.15 -1.69
CA PRO A 109 10.44 -1.73 -1.18
C PRO A 109 9.33 -1.90 -2.20
N GLN A 110 8.18 -2.34 -1.72
CA GLN A 110 6.94 -2.28 -2.49
C GLN A 110 6.45 -0.84 -2.49
N TYR A 111 6.06 -0.32 -3.65
CA TYR A 111 5.49 1.00 -3.82
C TYR A 111 4.04 0.89 -4.27
N GLN A 112 3.14 1.52 -3.54
CA GLN A 112 1.71 1.47 -3.80
C GLN A 112 1.17 2.84 -4.16
N HIS A 113 0.42 2.90 -5.27
CA HIS A 113 -0.41 4.03 -5.66
C HIS A 113 -1.86 3.67 -5.39
N SER A 114 -2.59 4.58 -4.79
CA SER A 114 -4.02 4.43 -4.52
C SER A 114 -4.74 5.67 -5.02
N LEU A 115 -5.69 5.49 -5.92
CA LEU A 115 -6.58 6.52 -6.42
C LEU A 115 -8.01 6.16 -6.04
N SER A 116 -8.69 7.06 -5.35
CA SER A 116 -10.12 6.93 -5.06
C SER A 116 -10.86 8.16 -5.57
N ALA A 117 -12.01 7.95 -6.16
CA ALA A 117 -12.92 8.99 -6.58
C ALA A 117 -14.32 8.68 -6.04
N ASP A 118 -14.99 9.67 -5.51
CA ASP A 118 -16.38 9.57 -5.10
C ASP A 118 -17.20 10.77 -5.59
N PHE A 119 -18.41 10.48 -6.00
CA PHE A 119 -19.42 11.46 -6.39
C PHE A 119 -20.65 11.27 -5.51
N ARG A 120 -21.16 12.36 -4.97
CA ARG A 120 -22.39 12.38 -4.17
C ARG A 120 -23.33 13.44 -4.70
N ARG A 121 -24.59 13.09 -4.82
CA ARG A 121 -25.67 14.02 -5.13
C ARG A 121 -26.89 13.67 -4.29
N PHE A 122 -27.36 14.64 -3.54
CA PHE A 122 -28.60 14.55 -2.79
C PHE A 122 -29.56 15.67 -3.25
N ASP A 123 -30.77 15.29 -3.63
CA ASP A 123 -31.86 16.20 -3.96
C ASP A 123 -32.89 16.18 -2.81
N GLN A 124 -32.95 17.28 -2.08
CA GLN A 124 -33.83 17.42 -0.93
C GLN A 124 -35.32 17.46 -1.25
N PHE A 125 -35.71 17.79 -2.50
CA PHE A 125 -37.12 17.89 -2.91
C PHE A 125 -37.68 16.54 -3.33
N THR A 126 -36.88 15.72 -3.97
CA THR A 126 -37.24 14.38 -4.44
C THR A 126 -36.77 13.26 -3.54
N PHE A 127 -35.96 13.58 -2.50
CA PHE A 127 -35.30 12.64 -1.61
C PHE A 127 -34.48 11.58 -2.36
N ARG A 128 -33.92 11.97 -3.52
CA ARG A 128 -33.05 11.12 -4.32
C ARG A 128 -31.62 11.29 -3.86
N ASN A 129 -30.97 10.16 -3.61
CA ASN A 129 -29.55 10.11 -3.32
C ASN A 129 -28.83 9.29 -4.39
N VAL A 130 -27.78 9.85 -4.96
CA VAL A 130 -26.85 9.17 -5.87
C VAL A 130 -25.47 9.18 -5.23
N TYR A 131 -24.90 8.01 -5.06
CA TYR A 131 -23.52 7.85 -4.62
C TYR A 131 -22.81 6.92 -5.59
N ALA A 132 -21.73 7.41 -6.21
CA ALA A 132 -20.87 6.62 -7.08
C ALA A 132 -19.45 6.70 -6.55
N TYR A 133 -18.73 5.59 -6.63
CA TYR A 133 -17.33 5.52 -6.24
C TYR A 133 -16.52 4.63 -7.18
N ALA A 134 -15.24 4.94 -7.26
CA ALA A 134 -14.25 4.11 -7.93
C ALA A 134 -12.93 4.16 -7.15
N ASN A 135 -12.31 2.98 -6.98
CA ASN A 135 -11.01 2.86 -6.36
C ASN A 135 -10.10 2.07 -7.29
N VAL A 136 -8.87 2.54 -7.46
CA VAL A 136 -7.83 1.88 -8.25
C VAL A 136 -6.56 1.84 -7.43
N GLY A 137 -5.99 0.67 -7.30
CA GLY A 137 -4.69 0.43 -6.70
C GLY A 137 -3.69 -0.05 -7.75
N TYR A 138 -2.49 0.47 -7.70
CA TYR A 138 -1.36 -0.01 -8.49
C TYR A 138 -0.18 -0.27 -7.56
N ASN A 139 0.29 -1.51 -7.55
CA ASN A 139 1.42 -1.95 -6.76
C ASN A 139 2.61 -2.21 -7.67
N ARG A 140 3.73 -1.61 -7.33
CA ARG A 140 5.02 -1.86 -7.99
C ARG A 140 5.94 -2.63 -7.04
N ASN A 141 6.69 -3.59 -7.56
CA ASN A 141 7.61 -4.43 -6.79
C ASN A 141 6.93 -5.13 -5.60
N GLN A 142 5.73 -5.67 -5.79
CA GLN A 142 5.00 -6.33 -4.72
C GLN A 142 5.82 -7.47 -4.10
N ILE A 143 6.00 -7.44 -2.77
CA ILE A 143 6.70 -8.50 -2.06
C ILE A 143 5.71 -9.64 -1.81
N VAL A 144 5.98 -10.78 -2.41
CA VAL A 144 5.17 -12.00 -2.28
C VAL A 144 6.04 -13.19 -1.89
N GLN A 145 5.44 -14.22 -1.32
CA GLN A 145 6.13 -15.47 -1.04
C GLN A 145 6.06 -16.38 -2.27
N SER A 146 7.19 -16.59 -2.92
CA SER A 146 7.36 -17.62 -3.94
C SER A 146 7.51 -18.99 -3.26
N ARG A 147 6.85 -19.99 -3.81
CA ARG A 147 6.93 -21.36 -3.34
C ARG A 147 7.36 -22.27 -4.48
N VAL A 148 8.47 -22.97 -4.28
CA VAL A 148 8.97 -23.98 -5.20
C VAL A 148 8.87 -25.34 -4.52
N ILE A 149 8.34 -26.33 -5.21
CA ILE A 149 8.20 -27.70 -4.73
C ILE A 149 9.12 -28.58 -5.58
N ASP A 150 10.03 -29.31 -4.94
CA ASP A 150 10.93 -30.22 -5.65
C ASP A 150 10.26 -31.58 -5.93
N ALA A 151 10.96 -32.43 -6.68
CA ALA A 151 10.47 -33.77 -7.05
C ALA A 151 10.25 -34.70 -5.83
N GLN A 152 10.81 -34.36 -4.67
CA GLN A 152 10.67 -35.10 -3.41
C GLN A 152 9.55 -34.52 -2.53
N GLY A 153 8.79 -33.53 -3.03
CA GLY A 153 7.70 -32.88 -2.31
C GLY A 153 8.14 -31.85 -1.26
N ARG A 154 9.43 -31.52 -1.18
CA ARG A 154 9.94 -30.49 -0.27
C ARG A 154 9.63 -29.11 -0.82
N GLN A 155 9.19 -28.22 0.03
CA GLN A 155 8.81 -26.85 -0.33
C GLN A 155 9.92 -25.87 0.09
N THR A 156 10.35 -25.05 -0.85
CA THR A 156 11.18 -23.88 -0.54
C THR A 156 10.32 -22.62 -0.71
N VAL A 157 10.21 -21.84 0.35
CA VAL A 157 9.48 -20.58 0.39
C VAL A 157 10.48 -19.44 0.48
N MET A 158 10.41 -18.49 -0.45
CA MET A 158 11.31 -17.34 -0.49
C MET A 158 10.51 -16.08 -0.88
N PRO A 159 10.70 -14.96 -0.18
CA PRO A 159 10.11 -13.69 -0.60
C PRO A 159 10.80 -13.17 -1.85
N VAL A 160 10.01 -12.72 -2.81
CA VAL A 160 10.48 -12.13 -4.06
C VAL A 160 9.68 -10.86 -4.38
N ASN A 161 10.31 -9.92 -5.09
CA ASN A 161 9.53 -8.87 -5.70
C ASN A 161 8.84 -9.41 -6.96
N LEU A 162 7.53 -9.53 -6.91
CA LEU A 162 6.72 -9.77 -8.08
C LEU A 162 6.61 -8.46 -8.88
N GLY A 163 6.36 -8.59 -10.18
CA GLY A 163 6.11 -7.42 -11.03
C GLY A 163 4.92 -6.59 -10.57
N ASP A 164 4.52 -5.68 -11.43
CA ASP A 164 3.47 -4.72 -11.16
C ASP A 164 2.08 -5.36 -11.17
N GLY A 165 1.22 -4.90 -10.29
CA GLY A 165 -0.15 -5.40 -10.17
C GLY A 165 -1.18 -4.28 -10.04
N TRP A 166 -2.36 -4.50 -10.62
CA TRP A 166 -3.49 -3.60 -10.53
C TRP A 166 -4.65 -4.27 -9.79
N ASN A 167 -5.36 -3.48 -9.03
CA ASN A 167 -6.63 -3.87 -8.44
C ASN A 167 -7.58 -2.68 -8.49
N GLY A 168 -8.88 -2.95 -8.57
CA GLY A 168 -9.86 -1.88 -8.58
C GLY A 168 -11.26 -2.37 -8.29
N ASN A 169 -12.08 -1.46 -7.84
CA ASN A 169 -13.51 -1.68 -7.66
C ASN A 169 -14.25 -0.36 -7.89
N ALA A 170 -15.47 -0.47 -8.39
CA ALA A 170 -16.37 0.65 -8.55
C ALA A 170 -17.79 0.26 -8.16
N GLY A 171 -18.60 1.23 -7.82
CA GLY A 171 -20.00 0.98 -7.49
C GLY A 171 -20.84 2.24 -7.60
N VAL A 172 -22.15 2.03 -7.80
CA VAL A 172 -23.17 3.07 -7.81
C VAL A 172 -24.30 2.65 -6.88
N ASN A 173 -24.71 3.56 -6.02
CA ASN A 173 -25.86 3.40 -5.16
C ASN A 173 -26.87 4.50 -5.49
N LEU A 174 -28.09 4.10 -5.83
CA LEU A 174 -29.20 4.97 -6.13
C LEU A 174 -30.30 4.71 -5.10
N THR A 175 -30.67 5.72 -4.34
CA THR A 175 -31.77 5.64 -3.39
C THR A 175 -32.82 6.68 -3.79
N ASN A 176 -34.03 6.21 -3.97
CA ASN A 176 -35.21 7.08 -4.13
C ASN A 176 -36.11 6.86 -2.92
N GLY A 177 -36.75 7.84 -2.37
CA GLY A 177 -37.48 7.78 -1.08
C GLY A 177 -38.34 6.54 -0.81
N SER A 178 -38.57 5.70 -1.86
CA SER A 178 -39.29 4.43 -1.79
C SER A 178 -38.54 3.21 -2.32
N LEU A 179 -37.37 3.38 -3.00
CA LEU A 179 -36.61 2.27 -3.62
C LEU A 179 -35.11 2.53 -3.58
N GLY A 180 -34.34 1.57 -3.06
CA GLY A 180 -32.88 1.57 -3.11
C GLY A 180 -32.37 0.56 -4.15
N ILE A 181 -31.45 0.98 -5.03
CA ILE A 181 -30.75 0.12 -6.00
C ILE A 181 -29.24 0.23 -5.77
N THR A 182 -28.56 -0.90 -5.63
CA THR A 182 -27.12 -0.95 -5.48
C THR A 182 -26.51 -1.84 -6.56
N ALA A 183 -25.50 -1.35 -7.28
CA ALA A 183 -24.72 -2.10 -8.24
C ALA A 183 -23.22 -2.01 -7.89
N HIS A 184 -22.52 -3.12 -7.98
CA HIS A 184 -21.08 -3.25 -7.78
C HIS A 184 -20.46 -3.95 -9.01
N ALA A 185 -19.26 -3.51 -9.37
CA ALA A 185 -18.43 -4.13 -10.42
C ALA A 185 -17.00 -4.27 -9.93
#